data_9968f03f73863099b2a3441f2d3b7789
#
_entry.id   9968f03f73863099b2a3441f2d3b7789
#
_cell.length_a   1.000
_cell.length_b   1.000
_cell.length_c   1.000
_cell.angle_alpha   90.00
_cell.angle_beta   90.00
_cell.angle_gamma   90.00
#
_symmetry.space_group_name_H-M   'P 1'
#
loop_
_entity.id
_entity.type
_entity.pdbx_description
1 polymer ?
#
loop_
_entity_poly.entity_id
_entity_poly.type
_entity_poly.pdbx_seq_one_letter_code
_entity_poly.pdbx_strand_id
1 'polypeptide(L)'
;MSLNLVETPAALRKSDFAVAPLFIERWSSRSLAPDAIPEADLMTCFDAARWAPSAFNAQPWRFIYAHRDTPDWDRLFGLLNIKNRQWAYRASALVFIVSRKDFVFQDETFPVGSHSFDTGAAWAGFALQAHLLGYSTRAIGGFDRKQAPETLGLPDNYHVETAVAIGRRAGIEHLEDVFRAQERPSARRPLDSFVFAGRFHAAHD
;
A
#
# COMPACT_ATOMS: atom_id res chain seq x y z
N MET A 1 5.75 -33.05 -5.22
CA MET A 1 4.97 -32.20 -4.31
C MET A 1 4.25 -31.16 -5.15
N SER A 2 2.92 -31.28 -5.26
CA SER A 2 2.11 -30.32 -6.02
C SER A 2 2.09 -29.01 -5.26
N LEU A 3 2.72 -27.97 -5.77
CA LEU A 3 2.52 -26.61 -5.28
C LEU A 3 1.02 -26.32 -5.44
N ASN A 4 0.30 -26.13 -4.35
CA ASN A 4 -1.04 -25.55 -4.39
C ASN A 4 -0.91 -24.15 -4.99
N LEU A 5 -1.02 -24.09 -6.31
CA LEU A 5 -0.98 -22.84 -7.08
C LEU A 5 -2.18 -22.02 -6.61
N VAL A 6 -1.89 -20.96 -5.84
CA VAL A 6 -2.85 -19.85 -5.66
C VAL A 6 -3.28 -19.46 -7.07
N GLU A 7 -4.59 -19.49 -7.34
CA GLU A 7 -5.13 -19.10 -8.63
C GLU A 7 -4.48 -17.81 -9.12
N THR A 8 -4.04 -17.79 -10.36
CA THR A 8 -3.37 -16.60 -10.91
C THR A 8 -4.35 -15.43 -10.94
N PRO A 9 -3.92 -14.20 -10.70
CA PRO A 9 -4.80 -13.03 -10.79
C PRO A 9 -5.59 -12.98 -12.10
N ALA A 10 -4.97 -13.36 -13.21
CA ALA A 10 -5.60 -13.40 -14.54
C ALA A 10 -6.78 -14.39 -14.63
N ALA A 11 -6.80 -15.46 -13.85
CA ALA A 11 -7.92 -16.40 -13.83
C ALA A 11 -9.17 -15.82 -13.14
N LEU A 12 -8.98 -14.97 -12.12
CA LEU A 12 -10.05 -14.40 -11.30
C LEU A 12 -10.45 -12.96 -11.70
N ARG A 13 -9.59 -12.27 -12.46
CA ARG A 13 -9.76 -10.86 -12.80
C ARG A 13 -9.83 -10.70 -14.31
N LYS A 14 -11.04 -10.43 -14.79
CA LYS A 14 -11.29 -10.11 -16.20
C LYS A 14 -11.52 -8.61 -16.33
N SER A 15 -11.05 -8.02 -17.41
CA SER A 15 -11.35 -6.65 -17.80
C SER A 15 -12.08 -6.70 -19.15
N ASP A 16 -13.12 -5.89 -19.26
CA ASP A 16 -13.87 -5.72 -20.52
C ASP A 16 -13.13 -4.80 -21.51
N PHE A 17 -12.03 -4.20 -21.07
CA PHE A 17 -11.22 -3.26 -21.85
C PHE A 17 -9.75 -3.70 -21.87
N ALA A 18 -8.98 -3.16 -22.80
CA ALA A 18 -7.55 -3.45 -22.96
C ALA A 18 -6.69 -2.78 -21.87
N VAL A 19 -6.90 -3.16 -20.62
CA VAL A 19 -6.12 -2.69 -19.48
C VAL A 19 -4.78 -3.42 -19.44
N ALA A 20 -3.69 -2.69 -19.18
CA ALA A 20 -2.36 -3.28 -19.08
C ALA A 20 -2.33 -4.37 -17.98
N PRO A 21 -1.68 -5.52 -18.22
CA PRO A 21 -1.63 -6.65 -17.28
C PRO A 21 -1.20 -6.28 -15.86
N LEU A 22 -0.28 -5.33 -15.72
CA LEU A 22 0.20 -4.80 -14.45
C LEU A 22 -0.92 -4.45 -13.45
N PHE A 23 -2.01 -3.84 -13.93
CA PHE A 23 -3.14 -3.45 -13.07
C PHE A 23 -3.98 -4.65 -12.62
N ILE A 24 -4.05 -5.69 -13.46
CA ILE A 24 -4.82 -6.90 -13.19
C ILE A 24 -4.03 -7.84 -12.29
N GLU A 25 -2.72 -7.98 -12.52
CA GLU A 25 -1.85 -8.94 -11.84
C GLU A 25 -1.45 -8.52 -10.43
N ARG A 26 -1.25 -7.20 -10.21
CA ARG A 26 -0.92 -6.71 -8.88
C ARG A 26 -2.07 -6.91 -7.90
N TRP A 27 -1.83 -7.61 -6.81
CA TRP A 27 -2.79 -7.77 -5.72
C TRP A 27 -2.11 -7.74 -4.35
N SER A 28 -2.89 -7.64 -3.27
CA SER A 28 -2.39 -7.43 -1.91
C SER A 28 -2.34 -8.76 -1.15
N SER A 29 -1.26 -9.52 -1.33
CA SER A 29 -0.98 -10.77 -0.62
C SER A 29 -0.60 -10.51 0.84
N ARG A 30 -0.97 -11.41 1.75
CA ARG A 30 -0.44 -11.50 3.12
C ARG A 30 0.71 -12.50 3.20
N SER A 31 0.79 -13.40 2.22
CA SER A 31 1.81 -14.44 2.21
C SER A 31 3.12 -13.88 1.66
N LEU A 32 4.01 -13.51 2.56
CA LEU A 32 5.31 -12.94 2.27
C LEU A 32 6.43 -13.89 2.70
N ALA A 33 7.48 -13.98 1.86
CA ALA A 33 8.71 -14.68 2.20
C ALA A 33 9.53 -13.82 3.19
N PRO A 34 10.25 -14.44 4.14
CA PRO A 34 11.07 -13.71 5.10
C PRO A 34 12.43 -13.27 4.51
N ASP A 35 12.46 -13.02 3.21
CA ASP A 35 13.67 -12.55 2.53
C ASP A 35 13.87 -11.06 2.76
N ALA A 36 15.11 -10.61 2.80
CA ALA A 36 15.43 -9.19 2.82
C ALA A 36 15.09 -8.55 1.45
N ILE A 37 14.69 -7.29 1.47
CA ILE A 37 14.61 -6.46 0.28
C ILE A 37 15.89 -5.62 0.19
N PRO A 38 16.60 -5.63 -0.95
CA PRO A 38 17.73 -4.72 -1.17
C PRO A 38 17.27 -3.26 -1.04
N GLU A 39 18.10 -2.42 -0.41
CA GLU A 39 17.83 -0.98 -0.30
C GLU A 39 17.57 -0.33 -1.66
N ALA A 40 18.32 -0.70 -2.69
CA ALA A 40 18.16 -0.17 -4.04
C ALA A 40 16.77 -0.46 -4.64
N ASP A 41 16.21 -1.66 -4.38
CA ASP A 41 14.87 -2.02 -4.86
C ASP A 41 13.80 -1.21 -4.14
N LEU A 42 13.95 -1.03 -2.81
CA LEU A 42 13.03 -0.25 -2.01
C LEU A 42 13.07 1.24 -2.41
N MET A 43 14.27 1.80 -2.59
CA MET A 43 14.46 3.17 -3.09
C MET A 43 13.86 3.35 -4.49
N THR A 44 13.97 2.36 -5.37
CA THR A 44 13.35 2.39 -6.70
C THR A 44 11.82 2.50 -6.60
N CYS A 45 11.20 1.83 -5.63
CA CYS A 45 9.76 1.95 -5.38
C CYS A 45 9.38 3.36 -4.88
N PHE A 46 10.18 3.97 -4.00
CA PHE A 46 9.97 5.34 -3.54
C PHE A 46 10.20 6.35 -4.67
N ASP A 47 11.18 6.11 -5.54
CA ASP A 47 11.41 6.96 -6.70
C ASP A 47 10.23 6.93 -7.67
N ALA A 48 9.64 5.77 -7.93
CA ALA A 48 8.41 5.66 -8.73
C ALA A 48 7.23 6.42 -8.09
N ALA A 49 7.08 6.36 -6.77
CA ALA A 49 6.06 7.12 -6.04
C ALA A 49 6.20 8.63 -6.21
N ARG A 50 7.43 9.14 -6.29
CA ARG A 50 7.76 10.56 -6.47
C ARG A 50 7.17 11.17 -7.74
N TRP A 51 6.89 10.38 -8.76
CA TRP A 51 6.38 10.84 -10.05
C TRP A 51 4.85 10.96 -10.08
N ALA A 52 4.18 10.76 -8.96
CA ALA A 52 2.75 10.99 -8.87
C ALA A 52 2.40 12.48 -9.11
N PRO A 53 1.28 12.78 -9.76
CA PRO A 53 0.78 14.14 -9.82
C PRO A 53 0.30 14.63 -8.45
N SER A 54 0.38 15.93 -8.19
CA SER A 54 -0.19 16.56 -7.00
C SER A 54 -0.65 17.98 -7.30
N ALA A 55 -1.65 18.46 -6.56
CA ALA A 55 -2.12 19.83 -6.66
C ALA A 55 -0.95 20.80 -6.40
N PHE A 56 -0.76 21.77 -7.29
CA PHE A 56 0.34 22.75 -7.24
C PHE A 56 1.75 22.11 -7.16
N ASN A 57 1.89 20.85 -7.53
CA ASN A 57 3.12 20.07 -7.33
C ASN A 57 3.59 20.09 -5.85
N ALA A 58 2.66 20.14 -4.92
CA ALA A 58 2.94 20.22 -3.48
C ALA A 58 3.62 18.98 -2.91
N GLN A 59 3.52 17.84 -3.61
CA GLN A 59 4.19 16.57 -3.25
C GLN A 59 4.02 16.24 -1.75
N PRO A 60 2.79 16.09 -1.28
CA PRO A 60 2.48 16.01 0.16
C PRO A 60 2.94 14.71 0.82
N TRP A 61 3.25 13.68 0.06
CA TRP A 61 3.61 12.35 0.56
C TRP A 61 4.94 12.33 1.31
N ARG A 62 4.97 11.56 2.39
CA ARG A 62 6.17 11.18 3.14
C ARG A 62 6.10 9.68 3.40
N PHE A 63 7.23 9.02 3.32
CA PHE A 63 7.37 7.58 3.57
C PHE A 63 8.35 7.38 4.72
N ILE A 64 7.89 6.76 5.80
CA ILE A 64 8.72 6.39 6.94
C ILE A 64 8.81 4.88 6.94
N TYR A 65 10.00 4.33 6.82
CA TYR A 65 10.16 2.89 6.65
C TYR A 65 11.17 2.29 7.62
N ALA A 66 11.07 0.97 7.79
CA ALA A 66 12.06 0.16 8.48
C ALA A 66 12.20 -1.17 7.76
N HIS A 67 13.44 -1.60 7.55
CA HIS A 67 13.74 -2.98 7.18
C HIS A 67 13.48 -3.90 8.37
N ARG A 68 13.04 -5.13 8.10
CA ARG A 68 12.93 -6.16 9.12
C ARG A 68 14.29 -6.40 9.78
N ASP A 69 14.27 -6.82 11.03
CA ASP A 69 15.46 -7.10 11.84
C ASP A 69 16.36 -5.87 12.11
N THR A 70 15.78 -4.65 12.04
CA THR A 70 16.43 -3.40 12.48
C THR A 70 15.75 -2.84 13.74
N PRO A 71 16.41 -2.00 14.54
CA PRO A 71 15.80 -1.39 15.74
C PRO A 71 14.52 -0.61 15.43
N ASP A 72 14.42 0.02 14.28
CA ASP A 72 13.24 0.77 13.85
C ASP A 72 12.06 -0.13 13.50
N TRP A 73 12.32 -1.39 13.11
CA TRP A 73 11.28 -2.36 12.81
C TRP A 73 10.33 -2.58 13.97
N ASP A 74 10.87 -2.87 15.15
CA ASP A 74 10.05 -3.17 16.34
C ASP A 74 9.14 -2.01 16.69
N ARG A 75 9.63 -0.77 16.54
CA ARG A 75 8.86 0.46 16.74
C ARG A 75 7.68 0.56 15.77
N LEU A 76 7.91 0.37 14.47
CA LEU A 76 6.88 0.45 13.44
C LEU A 76 5.93 -0.74 13.51
N PHE A 77 6.45 -1.95 13.67
CA PHE A 77 5.68 -3.17 13.80
C PHE A 77 4.77 -3.14 15.04
N GLY A 78 5.26 -2.55 16.12
CA GLY A 78 4.52 -2.34 17.36
C GLY A 78 3.24 -1.51 17.18
N LEU A 79 3.15 -0.66 16.17
CA LEU A 79 1.93 0.09 15.86
C LEU A 79 0.83 -0.76 15.22
N LEU A 80 1.17 -1.88 14.56
CA LEU A 80 0.17 -2.72 13.91
C LEU A 80 -0.72 -3.40 14.95
N ASN A 81 -2.02 -3.56 14.65
CA ASN A 81 -2.90 -4.36 15.48
C ASN A 81 -2.53 -5.85 15.43
N ILE A 82 -2.99 -6.62 16.43
CA ILE A 82 -2.65 -8.04 16.60
C ILE A 82 -2.93 -8.86 15.33
N LYS A 83 -4.08 -8.66 14.68
CA LYS A 83 -4.43 -9.40 13.46
C LYS A 83 -3.45 -9.16 12.31
N ASN A 84 -2.94 -7.95 12.18
CA ASN A 84 -1.97 -7.64 11.14
C ASN A 84 -0.58 -8.14 11.49
N ARG A 85 -0.20 -8.14 12.77
CA ARG A 85 1.09 -8.71 13.22
C ARG A 85 1.21 -10.20 12.91
N GLN A 86 0.10 -10.96 12.94
CA GLN A 86 0.06 -12.41 12.68
C GLN A 86 0.57 -12.81 11.29
N TRP A 87 0.61 -11.91 10.33
CA TRP A 87 1.14 -12.19 8.99
C TRP A 87 2.25 -11.22 8.56
N ALA A 88 2.20 -9.95 9.01
CA ALA A 88 3.13 -8.91 8.58
C ALA A 88 4.57 -9.10 9.11
N TYR A 89 4.77 -9.92 10.13
CA TYR A 89 6.10 -10.21 10.71
C TYR A 89 7.10 -10.79 9.69
N ARG A 90 6.59 -11.32 8.57
CA ARG A 90 7.42 -11.86 7.48
C ARG A 90 7.73 -10.82 6.39
N ALA A 91 7.18 -9.63 6.47
CA ALA A 91 7.50 -8.59 5.49
C ALA A 91 8.98 -8.24 5.51
N SER A 92 9.56 -7.92 4.36
CA SER A 92 10.94 -7.49 4.22
C SER A 92 11.16 -6.08 4.77
N ALA A 93 10.13 -5.23 4.64
CA ALA A 93 10.08 -3.90 5.21
C ALA A 93 8.64 -3.48 5.53
N LEU A 94 8.50 -2.55 6.47
CA LEU A 94 7.27 -1.81 6.73
C LEU A 94 7.46 -0.35 6.32
N VAL A 95 6.42 0.23 5.74
CA VAL A 95 6.39 1.63 5.31
C VAL A 95 5.13 2.27 5.87
N PHE A 96 5.25 3.37 6.62
CA PHE A 96 4.13 4.23 6.95
C PHE A 96 4.05 5.35 5.94
N ILE A 97 2.91 5.50 5.31
CA ILE A 97 2.61 6.54 4.34
C ILE A 97 1.90 7.67 5.07
N VAL A 98 2.46 8.86 4.94
CA VAL A 98 2.05 10.07 5.63
C VAL A 98 1.84 11.16 4.61
N SER A 99 0.85 12.02 4.83
CA SER A 99 0.61 13.20 3.99
C SER A 99 0.77 14.49 4.80
N ARG A 100 1.36 15.50 4.18
CA ARG A 100 1.39 16.85 4.70
C ARG A 100 0.14 17.61 4.28
N LYS A 101 -0.55 18.23 5.24
CA LYS A 101 -1.85 18.91 5.04
C LYS A 101 -1.73 20.32 4.46
N ASP A 102 -0.52 20.85 4.38
CA ASP A 102 -0.23 22.21 3.90
C ASP A 102 1.01 22.23 2.96
N PHE A 103 1.19 23.34 2.26
CA PHE A 103 2.41 23.64 1.51
C PHE A 103 2.75 25.12 1.65
N VAL A 104 4.02 25.44 1.44
CA VAL A 104 4.52 26.83 1.48
C VAL A 104 4.76 27.32 0.06
N PHE A 105 4.20 28.48 -0.26
CA PHE A 105 4.44 29.19 -1.51
C PHE A 105 4.61 30.69 -1.23
N GLN A 106 5.70 31.29 -1.69
CA GLN A 106 6.05 32.71 -1.46
C GLN A 106 5.96 33.12 0.03
N ASP A 107 6.54 32.28 0.92
CA ASP A 107 6.55 32.44 2.39
C ASP A 107 5.17 32.38 3.07
N GLU A 108 4.11 32.10 2.34
CA GLU A 108 2.77 31.87 2.89
C GLU A 108 2.43 30.36 2.94
N THR A 109 1.69 29.95 3.96
CA THR A 109 1.26 28.57 4.15
C THR A 109 -0.19 28.39 3.72
N PHE A 110 -0.42 27.47 2.80
CA PHE A 110 -1.74 27.15 2.24
C PHE A 110 -2.14 25.72 2.57
N PRO A 111 -3.43 25.47 2.90
CA PRO A 111 -3.93 24.11 3.09
C PRO A 111 -3.98 23.35 1.75
N VAL A 112 -3.61 22.07 1.76
CA VAL A 112 -3.74 21.15 0.62
C VAL A 112 -4.91 20.21 0.87
N GLY A 113 -6.10 20.59 0.41
CA GLY A 113 -7.31 19.76 0.58
C GLY A 113 -7.23 18.39 -0.11
N SER A 114 -6.37 18.25 -1.12
CA SER A 114 -6.13 16.99 -1.86
C SER A 114 -5.00 16.14 -1.30
N HIS A 115 -4.39 16.47 -0.15
CA HIS A 115 -3.18 15.82 0.34
C HIS A 115 -3.30 14.28 0.41
N SER A 116 -4.41 13.74 0.89
CA SER A 116 -4.64 12.29 0.95
C SER A 116 -4.84 11.67 -0.43
N PHE A 117 -5.54 12.35 -1.33
CA PHE A 117 -5.76 11.92 -2.72
C PHE A 117 -4.42 11.83 -3.49
N ASP A 118 -3.61 12.89 -3.42
CA ASP A 118 -2.31 12.97 -4.07
C ASP A 118 -1.34 11.92 -3.50
N THR A 119 -1.37 11.70 -2.17
CA THR A 119 -0.58 10.66 -1.51
C THR A 119 -1.05 9.26 -1.90
N GLY A 120 -2.35 9.06 -2.13
CA GLY A 120 -2.89 7.82 -2.69
C GLY A 120 -2.38 7.53 -4.11
N ALA A 121 -2.19 8.56 -4.94
CA ALA A 121 -1.56 8.42 -6.26
C ALA A 121 -0.08 7.99 -6.13
N ALA A 122 0.67 8.59 -5.21
CA ALA A 122 2.05 8.20 -4.92
C ALA A 122 2.13 6.74 -4.40
N TRP A 123 1.22 6.33 -3.52
CA TRP A 123 1.10 4.93 -3.09
C TRP A 123 0.86 3.98 -4.28
N ALA A 124 0.02 4.34 -5.22
CA ALA A 124 -0.22 3.51 -6.41
C ALA A 124 1.07 3.31 -7.22
N GLY A 125 1.85 4.38 -7.45
CA GLY A 125 3.15 4.31 -8.11
C GLY A 125 4.13 3.35 -7.39
N PHE A 126 4.26 3.50 -6.07
CA PHE A 126 5.05 2.60 -5.23
C PHE A 126 4.64 1.13 -5.40
N ALA A 127 3.34 0.85 -5.29
CA ALA A 127 2.82 -0.52 -5.34
C ALA A 127 2.98 -1.18 -6.72
N LEU A 128 2.83 -0.42 -7.80
CA LEU A 128 3.01 -0.90 -9.16
C LEU A 128 4.50 -1.17 -9.46
N GLN A 129 5.39 -0.27 -9.03
CA GLN A 129 6.84 -0.47 -9.19
C GLN A 129 7.33 -1.68 -8.39
N ALA A 130 6.87 -1.83 -7.14
CA ALA A 130 7.19 -3.02 -6.34
C ALA A 130 6.77 -4.31 -7.04
N HIS A 131 5.58 -4.32 -7.68
CA HIS A 131 5.12 -5.47 -8.45
C HIS A 131 6.01 -5.77 -9.66
N LEU A 132 6.46 -4.75 -10.40
CA LEU A 132 7.39 -4.90 -11.52
C LEU A 132 8.73 -5.51 -11.08
N LEU A 133 9.18 -5.23 -9.87
CA LEU A 133 10.38 -5.81 -9.26
C LEU A 133 10.14 -7.20 -8.63
N GLY A 134 8.91 -7.75 -8.74
CA GLY A 134 8.55 -9.06 -8.21
C GLY A 134 8.21 -9.06 -6.72
N TYR A 135 7.96 -7.90 -6.12
CA TYR A 135 7.49 -7.77 -4.74
C TYR A 135 5.97 -7.66 -4.68
N SER A 136 5.43 -8.09 -3.56
CA SER A 136 4.04 -7.88 -3.18
C SER A 136 3.97 -6.80 -2.13
N THR A 137 2.94 -5.95 -2.23
CA THR A 137 2.66 -4.90 -1.26
C THR A 137 1.24 -5.01 -0.77
N ARG A 138 1.05 -4.77 0.55
CA ARG A 138 -0.27 -4.73 1.15
C ARG A 138 -0.41 -3.54 2.09
N ALA A 139 -1.34 -2.64 1.77
CA ALA A 139 -1.74 -1.57 2.66
C ALA A 139 -2.50 -2.12 3.87
N ILE A 140 -2.23 -1.56 5.05
CA ILE A 140 -2.71 -1.99 6.36
C ILE A 140 -3.39 -0.80 7.02
N GLY A 141 -4.72 -0.80 7.08
CA GLY A 141 -5.49 0.22 7.81
C GLY A 141 -5.60 -0.05 9.32
N GLY A 142 -5.26 -1.26 9.75
CA GLY A 142 -5.37 -1.70 11.15
C GLY A 142 -4.07 -1.48 11.93
N PHE A 143 -3.85 -0.26 12.39
CA PHE A 143 -2.76 0.15 13.28
C PHE A 143 -3.27 1.16 14.31
N ASP A 144 -2.50 1.43 15.36
CA ASP A 144 -2.83 2.43 16.37
C ASP A 144 -2.67 3.85 15.82
N ARG A 145 -3.80 4.41 15.35
CA ARG A 145 -3.84 5.75 14.76
C ARG A 145 -3.59 6.87 15.78
N LYS A 146 -3.78 6.61 17.07
CA LYS A 146 -3.56 7.62 18.12
C LYS A 146 -2.08 7.70 18.47
N GLN A 147 -1.43 6.55 18.59
CA GLN A 147 -0.02 6.47 18.95
C GLN A 147 0.91 6.74 17.74
N ALA A 148 0.45 6.47 16.51
CA ALA A 148 1.30 6.55 15.32
C ALA A 148 1.96 7.93 15.11
N PRO A 149 1.27 9.08 15.24
CA PRO A 149 1.92 10.38 15.05
C PRO A 149 3.09 10.60 16.01
N GLU A 150 2.93 10.30 17.29
CA GLU A 150 3.98 10.41 18.31
C GLU A 150 5.14 9.46 18.02
N THR A 151 4.84 8.17 17.78
CA THR A 151 5.85 7.14 17.48
C THR A 151 6.66 7.46 16.23
N LEU A 152 6.04 8.07 15.23
CA LEU A 152 6.68 8.45 13.97
C LEU A 152 7.31 9.85 14.02
N GLY A 153 7.19 10.59 15.13
CA GLY A 153 7.74 11.93 15.30
C GLY A 153 7.10 12.98 14.38
N LEU A 154 5.79 12.89 14.14
CA LEU A 154 5.11 13.75 13.18
C LEU A 154 4.63 15.05 13.82
N PRO A 155 4.85 16.20 13.15
CA PRO A 155 4.16 17.44 13.48
C PRO A 155 2.65 17.38 13.20
N ASP A 156 1.87 18.29 13.82
CA ASP A 156 0.40 18.31 13.74
C ASP A 156 -0.16 18.51 12.32
N ASN A 157 0.63 19.14 11.44
CA ASN A 157 0.24 19.36 10.04
C ASN A 157 0.46 18.13 9.13
N TYR A 158 0.73 16.95 9.72
CA TYR A 158 0.81 15.69 8.99
C TYR A 158 -0.34 14.75 9.38
N HIS A 159 -0.66 13.82 8.47
CA HIS A 159 -1.65 12.77 8.66
C HIS A 159 -1.09 11.40 8.29
N VAL A 160 -1.30 10.39 9.14
CA VAL A 160 -0.90 9.01 8.85
C VAL A 160 -2.00 8.34 8.03
N GLU A 161 -1.73 8.08 6.77
CA GLU A 161 -2.70 7.50 5.83
C GLU A 161 -2.86 5.99 6.06
N THR A 162 -1.75 5.26 5.98
CA THR A 162 -1.73 3.80 6.08
C THR A 162 -0.34 3.28 6.39
N ALA A 163 -0.26 2.05 6.92
CA ALA A 163 0.97 1.27 6.88
C ALA A 163 0.97 0.36 5.65
N VAL A 164 2.14 -0.09 5.21
CA VAL A 164 2.33 -1.00 4.08
C VAL A 164 3.37 -2.05 4.45
N ALA A 165 3.04 -3.31 4.26
CA ALA A 165 4.00 -4.40 4.26
C ALA A 165 4.46 -4.66 2.82
N ILE A 166 5.76 -4.82 2.62
CA ILE A 166 6.39 -5.19 1.34
C ILE A 166 7.29 -6.41 1.52
N GLY A 167 7.28 -7.32 0.56
CA GLY A 167 8.13 -8.51 0.52
C GLY A 167 7.85 -9.37 -0.71
N ARG A 168 8.68 -10.36 -0.99
CA ARG A 168 8.39 -11.34 -2.04
C ARG A 168 7.22 -12.21 -1.62
N ARG A 169 6.39 -12.61 -2.58
CA ARG A 169 5.28 -13.52 -2.31
C ARG A 169 5.80 -14.93 -2.02
N ALA A 170 5.21 -15.60 -1.03
CA ALA A 170 5.51 -16.96 -0.65
C ALA A 170 4.30 -17.89 -0.83
N GLY A 171 4.48 -19.18 -0.58
CA GLY A 171 3.39 -20.13 -0.39
C GLY A 171 2.55 -19.79 0.85
N ILE A 172 1.36 -20.39 0.95
CA ILE A 172 0.37 -20.05 1.99
C ILE A 172 0.49 -20.87 3.26
N GLU A 173 1.44 -21.79 3.32
CA GLU A 173 1.57 -22.82 4.35
C GLU A 173 1.84 -22.25 5.74
N HIS A 174 2.50 -21.09 5.80
CA HIS A 174 2.83 -20.40 7.05
C HIS A 174 1.73 -19.45 7.55
N LEU A 175 0.69 -19.24 6.76
CA LEU A 175 -0.45 -18.42 7.18
C LEU A 175 -1.37 -19.24 8.09
N GLU A 176 -1.94 -18.58 9.09
CA GLU A 176 -3.05 -19.14 9.86
C GLU A 176 -4.26 -19.40 8.95
N ASP A 177 -5.09 -20.37 9.30
CA ASP A 177 -6.21 -20.84 8.46
C ASP A 177 -7.16 -19.70 8.06
N VAL A 178 -7.42 -18.74 8.96
CA VAL A 178 -8.29 -17.60 8.69
C VAL A 178 -7.73 -16.70 7.58
N PHE A 179 -6.42 -16.56 7.48
CA PHE A 179 -5.78 -15.79 6.41
C PHE A 179 -5.61 -16.60 5.15
N ARG A 180 -5.29 -17.92 5.30
CA ARG A 180 -5.15 -18.85 4.17
C ARG A 180 -6.40 -18.91 3.33
N ALA A 181 -7.57 -19.01 3.97
CA ALA A 181 -8.86 -19.02 3.28
C ALA A 181 -9.16 -17.76 2.44
N GLN A 182 -8.53 -16.63 2.79
CA GLN A 182 -8.69 -15.33 2.12
C GLN A 182 -7.54 -14.98 1.17
N GLU A 183 -6.51 -15.82 1.08
CA GLU A 183 -5.28 -15.52 0.35
C GLU A 183 -5.45 -15.79 -1.15
N ARG A 184 -6.24 -14.96 -1.79
CA ARG A 184 -6.53 -14.98 -3.22
C ARG A 184 -6.76 -13.59 -3.77
N PRO A 185 -6.49 -13.35 -5.08
CA PRO A 185 -6.89 -12.11 -5.75
C PRO A 185 -8.41 -11.93 -5.69
N SER A 186 -8.87 -10.73 -5.40
CA SER A 186 -10.30 -10.39 -5.40
C SER A 186 -10.74 -9.82 -6.75
N ALA A 187 -11.95 -10.11 -7.18
CA ALA A 187 -12.61 -9.45 -8.29
C ALA A 187 -12.82 -7.94 -8.02
N ARG A 188 -13.37 -7.25 -8.99
CA ARG A 188 -13.84 -5.86 -8.88
C ARG A 188 -15.30 -5.78 -9.20
N ARG A 189 -15.97 -4.74 -8.72
CA ARG A 189 -17.34 -4.40 -9.09
C ARG A 189 -17.38 -4.05 -10.59
N PRO A 190 -18.53 -4.23 -11.27
CA PRO A 190 -18.72 -3.77 -12.65
C PRO A 190 -18.52 -2.25 -12.76
N LEU A 191 -18.10 -1.78 -13.94
CA LEU A 191 -17.78 -0.36 -14.14
C LEU A 191 -18.99 0.56 -13.93
N ASP A 192 -20.19 0.14 -14.33
CA ASP A 192 -21.44 0.89 -14.18
C ASP A 192 -21.85 1.12 -12.72
N SER A 193 -21.26 0.39 -11.77
CA SER A 193 -21.48 0.59 -10.35
C SER A 193 -20.73 1.82 -9.77
N PHE A 194 -19.77 2.40 -10.49
CA PHE A 194 -18.94 3.51 -10.00
C PHE A 194 -18.48 4.49 -11.10
N VAL A 195 -18.89 4.31 -12.35
CA VAL A 195 -18.59 5.22 -13.47
C VAL A 195 -19.91 5.78 -14.01
N PHE A 196 -20.10 7.08 -13.90
CA PHE A 196 -21.33 7.75 -14.26
C PHE A 196 -21.07 8.90 -15.23
N ALA A 197 -21.83 8.98 -16.32
CA ALA A 197 -21.76 10.09 -17.24
C ALA A 197 -22.56 11.29 -16.69
N GLY A 198 -21.90 12.42 -16.56
CA GLY A 198 -22.50 13.71 -16.21
C GLY A 198 -22.87 13.89 -14.74
N ARG A 199 -23.56 12.97 -14.11
CA ARG A 199 -23.99 13.07 -12.71
C ARG A 199 -23.99 11.71 -12.01
N PHE A 200 -23.85 11.72 -10.70
CA PHE A 200 -24.00 10.52 -9.88
C PHE A 200 -25.44 9.99 -9.96
N HIS A 201 -25.56 8.68 -10.14
CA HIS A 201 -26.80 7.93 -10.00
C HIS A 201 -26.55 6.87 -8.93
N ALA A 202 -27.42 6.77 -7.91
CA ALA A 202 -27.37 5.67 -6.96
C ALA A 202 -27.51 4.36 -7.76
N ALA A 203 -26.39 3.61 -7.87
CA ALA A 203 -26.49 2.23 -8.31
C ALA A 203 -27.22 1.45 -7.21
N HIS A 204 -28.06 0.51 -7.56
CA HIS A 204 -28.63 -0.41 -6.57
C HIS A 204 -27.46 -1.21 -5.96
N ASP A 205 -27.12 -0.92 -4.69
CA ASP A 205 -26.15 -1.67 -3.89
C ASP A 205 -26.67 -3.07 -3.56
#